data_67d76a30ddb2abe286efc75e1b5f44b8
#
_entry.id   67d76a30ddb2abe286efc75e1b5f44b8
#
_cell.length_a   1.000
_cell.length_b   1.000
_cell.length_c   1.000
_cell.angle_alpha   90.00
_cell.angle_beta   90.00
_cell.angle_gamma   90.00
#
_symmetry.space_group_name_H-M   'P 1'
#
loop_
_entity.id
_entity.type
_entity.pdbx_description
1 polymer ?
#
loop_
_entity_poly.entity_id
_entity_poly.type
_entity_poly.pdbx_seq_one_letter_code
_entity_poly.pdbx_strand_id
1 'polypeptide(L)'
;MTYSEAIEQVMLHNGYFAPLKLIYREIWNYKDKSEIIGKTPDMTIQERVQRDKRFTRIGLGVYALTDYLNKLPSLEVPKTEKDKKERKHAAIQGMLLEIGNHQKDISDTYTNDKKWIFENKTLGSLATLQKVPLFTFEHIITDSVSFADVIWFNERQFPQVIFEVEHSTDFRDAFIKFMELQDFQTRFYCVSDNNRRDKFEREKGKSAFSPIYDRVDFLTYEQVQNDYESAIKKKFIKY
;
A
#
# COMPACT_ATOMS: atom_id res chain seq x y z
N MET A 1 -31.16 6.53 -7.79
CA MET A 1 -30.50 5.89 -6.61
C MET A 1 -29.36 6.78 -6.13
N THR A 2 -29.27 7.04 -4.82
CA THR A 2 -28.17 7.83 -4.23
C THR A 2 -26.84 7.08 -4.28
N TYR A 3 -25.72 7.79 -4.13
CA TYR A 3 -24.40 7.13 -4.05
C TYR A 3 -24.30 6.14 -2.89
N SER A 4 -24.81 6.52 -1.73
CA SER A 4 -24.78 5.65 -0.55
C SER A 4 -25.62 4.39 -0.74
N GLU A 5 -26.78 4.46 -1.36
CA GLU A 5 -27.59 3.28 -1.70
C GLU A 5 -26.91 2.40 -2.72
N ALA A 6 -26.26 2.97 -3.73
CA ALA A 6 -25.53 2.19 -4.72
C ALA A 6 -24.30 1.49 -4.11
N ILE A 7 -23.56 2.16 -3.22
CA ILE A 7 -22.45 1.56 -2.45
C ILE A 7 -22.96 0.41 -1.60
N GLU A 8 -24.08 0.60 -0.92
CA GLU A 8 -24.72 -0.45 -0.12
C GLU A 8 -25.06 -1.69 -0.96
N GLN A 9 -25.61 -1.50 -2.17
CA GLN A 9 -25.90 -2.63 -3.08
C GLN A 9 -24.62 -3.38 -3.49
N VAL A 10 -23.52 -2.67 -3.80
CA VAL A 10 -22.22 -3.31 -4.07
C VAL A 10 -21.79 -4.18 -2.90
N MET A 11 -21.89 -3.68 -1.66
CA MET A 11 -21.49 -4.43 -0.47
C MET A 11 -22.42 -5.61 -0.19
N LEU A 12 -23.75 -5.46 -0.36
CA LEU A 12 -24.69 -6.54 -0.20
C LEU A 12 -24.39 -7.72 -1.14
N HIS A 13 -24.07 -7.44 -2.40
CA HIS A 13 -23.72 -8.47 -3.37
C HIS A 13 -22.32 -9.08 -3.17
N ASN A 14 -21.43 -8.37 -2.48
CA ASN A 14 -20.07 -8.85 -2.19
C ASN A 14 -19.92 -9.46 -0.78
N GLY A 15 -21.01 -9.85 -0.13
CA GLY A 15 -20.96 -10.48 1.18
C GLY A 15 -20.81 -9.49 2.34
N TYR A 16 -21.46 -8.32 2.22
CA TYR A 16 -21.58 -7.26 3.22
C TYR A 16 -20.36 -6.36 3.41
N PHE A 17 -19.32 -6.51 2.59
CA PHE A 17 -18.15 -5.64 2.58
C PHE A 17 -17.64 -5.43 1.16
N ALA A 18 -16.83 -4.39 0.94
CA ALA A 18 -16.14 -4.18 -0.33
C ALA A 18 -14.87 -3.33 -0.15
N PRO A 19 -13.77 -3.67 -0.84
CA PRO A 19 -12.68 -2.74 -1.03
C PRO A 19 -13.12 -1.56 -1.92
N LEU A 20 -12.55 -0.40 -1.68
CA LEU A 20 -12.83 0.83 -2.47
C LEU A 20 -12.72 0.60 -3.98
N LYS A 21 -11.73 -0.20 -4.38
CA LYS A 21 -11.50 -0.65 -5.75
C LYS A 21 -12.74 -1.34 -6.37
N LEU A 22 -13.37 -2.23 -5.62
CA LEU A 22 -14.57 -2.92 -6.06
C LEU A 22 -15.75 -1.93 -6.16
N ILE A 23 -15.88 -1.04 -5.16
CA ILE A 23 -16.94 -0.03 -5.15
C ILE A 23 -16.84 0.87 -6.38
N TYR A 24 -15.66 1.39 -6.73
CA TYR A 24 -15.47 2.23 -7.92
C TYR A 24 -15.83 1.50 -9.22
N ARG A 25 -15.56 0.19 -9.30
CA ARG A 25 -15.85 -0.62 -10.48
C ARG A 25 -17.33 -0.96 -10.62
N GLU A 26 -17.94 -1.41 -9.52
CA GLU A 26 -19.27 -2.04 -9.57
C GLU A 26 -20.43 -1.07 -9.31
N ILE A 27 -20.17 0.11 -8.75
CA ILE A 27 -21.23 1.08 -8.39
C ILE A 27 -22.10 1.47 -9.58
N TRP A 28 -21.52 1.47 -10.77
CA TRP A 28 -22.18 1.83 -12.02
C TRP A 28 -23.16 0.78 -12.52
N ASN A 29 -23.18 -0.40 -11.92
CA ASN A 29 -24.22 -1.39 -12.16
C ASN A 29 -25.55 -1.03 -11.46
N TYR A 30 -25.49 -0.14 -10.46
CA TYR A 30 -26.62 0.26 -9.63
C TYR A 30 -26.98 1.74 -9.80
N LYS A 31 -26.04 2.59 -10.20
CA LYS A 31 -26.25 4.01 -10.41
C LYS A 31 -26.00 4.38 -11.86
N ASP A 32 -27.00 5.05 -12.48
CA ASP A 32 -26.85 5.54 -13.84
C ASP A 32 -25.81 6.66 -13.90
N LYS A 33 -24.88 6.55 -14.85
CA LYS A 33 -23.86 7.56 -15.11
C LYS A 33 -24.46 8.90 -15.58
N SER A 34 -25.65 8.87 -16.20
CA SER A 34 -26.38 10.08 -16.62
C SER A 34 -26.88 10.93 -15.45
N GLU A 35 -27.03 10.35 -14.25
CA GLU A 35 -27.46 11.05 -13.03
C GLU A 35 -26.28 11.66 -12.25
N ILE A 36 -25.09 11.73 -12.82
CA ILE A 36 -23.91 12.29 -12.15
C ILE A 36 -24.05 13.80 -12.05
N ILE A 37 -24.22 14.30 -10.85
CA ILE A 37 -24.17 15.72 -10.53
C ILE A 37 -22.76 16.02 -10.02
N GLY A 38 -21.91 16.59 -10.89
CA GLY A 38 -20.55 17.00 -10.53
C GLY A 38 -19.45 16.39 -11.38
N LYS A 39 -18.25 17.01 -11.34
CA LYS A 39 -17.09 16.61 -12.16
C LYS A 39 -16.22 15.50 -11.57
N THR A 40 -16.49 15.07 -10.32
CA THR A 40 -15.64 14.13 -9.56
C THR A 40 -16.47 13.11 -8.78
N PRO A 41 -17.13 12.15 -9.47
CA PRO A 41 -17.98 11.15 -8.82
C PRO A 41 -17.22 10.25 -7.82
N ASP A 42 -15.97 9.99 -8.08
CA ASP A 42 -15.06 9.20 -7.23
C ASP A 42 -14.78 9.87 -5.87
N MET A 43 -14.61 11.19 -5.83
CA MET A 43 -14.50 11.93 -4.57
C MET A 43 -15.79 11.84 -3.76
N THR A 44 -16.93 11.88 -4.44
CA THR A 44 -18.23 11.71 -3.79
C THR A 44 -18.39 10.31 -3.21
N ILE A 45 -17.98 9.27 -3.95
CA ILE A 45 -18.01 7.88 -3.46
C ILE A 45 -17.14 7.75 -2.21
N GLN A 46 -15.90 8.24 -2.25
CA GLN A 46 -14.99 8.17 -1.12
C GLN A 46 -15.51 8.93 0.08
N GLU A 47 -16.02 10.14 -0.10
CA GLU A 47 -16.62 10.92 0.96
C GLU A 47 -17.80 10.17 1.60
N ARG A 48 -18.69 9.58 0.81
CA ARG A 48 -19.86 8.83 1.32
C ARG A 48 -19.42 7.61 2.12
N VAL A 49 -18.50 6.81 1.60
CA VAL A 49 -17.98 5.63 2.31
C VAL A 49 -17.32 5.98 3.63
N GLN A 50 -16.67 7.14 3.72
CA GLN A 50 -15.99 7.59 4.95
C GLN A 50 -16.89 8.25 5.97
N ARG A 51 -17.97 8.93 5.55
CA ARG A 51 -18.81 9.76 6.41
C ARG A 51 -20.20 9.19 6.72
N ASP A 52 -20.71 8.30 5.87
CA ASP A 52 -22.03 7.71 6.06
C ASP A 52 -21.96 6.60 7.11
N LYS A 53 -22.76 6.72 8.17
CA LYS A 53 -22.79 5.79 9.31
C LYS A 53 -23.17 4.34 8.93
N ARG A 54 -23.73 4.14 7.74
CA ARG A 54 -24.01 2.80 7.20
C ARG A 54 -22.75 2.00 6.92
N PHE A 55 -21.60 2.66 6.78
CA PHE A 55 -20.35 2.03 6.42
C PHE A 55 -19.34 2.15 7.55
N THR A 56 -18.73 1.02 7.90
CA THR A 56 -17.65 0.95 8.87
C THR A 56 -16.38 0.49 8.17
N ARG A 57 -15.28 1.20 8.40
CA ARG A 57 -13.97 0.80 7.90
C ARG A 57 -13.49 -0.43 8.69
N ILE A 58 -13.26 -1.55 8.00
CA ILE A 58 -12.82 -2.82 8.58
C ILE A 58 -11.35 -3.16 8.23
N GLY A 59 -10.77 -2.43 7.29
CA GLY A 59 -9.38 -2.58 6.86
C GLY A 59 -8.89 -1.35 6.12
N LEU A 60 -7.65 -1.42 5.63
CA LEU A 60 -7.08 -0.36 4.80
C LEU A 60 -7.77 -0.40 3.43
N GLY A 61 -8.55 0.66 3.13
CA GLY A 61 -9.34 0.74 1.89
C GLY A 61 -10.50 -0.25 1.80
N VAL A 62 -10.84 -0.96 2.89
CA VAL A 62 -11.95 -1.92 2.93
C VAL A 62 -13.02 -1.45 3.90
N TYR A 63 -14.27 -1.45 3.43
CA TYR A 63 -15.45 -1.00 4.19
C TYR A 63 -16.51 -2.09 4.19
N ALA A 64 -17.30 -2.12 5.26
CA ALA A 64 -18.41 -3.04 5.45
C ALA A 64 -19.68 -2.32 5.85
N LEU A 65 -20.81 -2.97 5.65
CA LEU A 65 -22.09 -2.52 6.18
C LEU A 65 -22.10 -2.65 7.71
N THR A 66 -22.33 -1.56 8.40
CA THR A 66 -22.30 -1.49 9.88
C THR A 66 -23.24 -2.50 10.52
N ASP A 67 -24.45 -2.65 9.98
CA ASP A 67 -25.48 -3.54 10.50
C ASP A 67 -25.19 -5.04 10.25
N TYR A 68 -24.19 -5.34 9.43
CA TYR A 68 -23.84 -6.70 9.04
C TYR A 68 -22.45 -7.13 9.50
N LEU A 69 -21.80 -6.36 10.37
CA LEU A 69 -20.44 -6.69 10.85
C LEU A 69 -20.35 -8.08 11.50
N ASN A 70 -21.41 -8.52 12.16
CA ASN A 70 -21.51 -9.85 12.77
C ASN A 70 -21.72 -11.00 11.77
N LYS A 71 -22.09 -10.69 10.52
CA LYS A 71 -22.29 -11.67 9.43
C LYS A 71 -21.09 -11.74 8.49
N LEU A 72 -20.11 -10.88 8.69
CA LEU A 72 -18.88 -10.98 7.90
C LEU A 72 -18.28 -12.38 8.13
N PRO A 73 -17.85 -13.09 7.05
CA PRO A 73 -17.03 -14.26 7.23
C PRO A 73 -15.91 -13.81 8.16
N SER A 74 -15.66 -14.56 9.22
CA SER A 74 -14.63 -14.22 10.19
C SER A 74 -13.32 -14.07 9.41
N LEU A 75 -13.05 -12.86 8.93
CA LEU A 75 -11.69 -12.40 8.73
C LEU A 75 -11.08 -12.73 10.08
N GLU A 76 -10.22 -13.74 10.13
CA GLU A 76 -9.61 -14.17 11.40
C GLU A 76 -9.23 -12.91 12.12
N VAL A 77 -10.02 -12.56 13.16
CA VAL A 77 -9.77 -11.36 13.93
C VAL A 77 -8.37 -11.56 14.49
N PRO A 78 -7.42 -10.67 14.24
CA PRO A 78 -6.06 -10.84 14.70
C PRO A 78 -6.13 -11.05 16.21
N LYS A 79 -5.77 -12.25 16.65
CA LYS A 79 -5.95 -12.68 18.05
C LYS A 79 -4.89 -12.05 18.96
N THR A 80 -3.81 -11.55 18.36
CA THR A 80 -2.70 -10.94 19.10
C THR A 80 -2.32 -9.59 18.52
N GLU A 81 -1.68 -8.74 19.31
CA GLU A 81 -1.10 -7.48 18.83
C GLU A 81 -0.02 -7.71 17.76
N LYS A 82 0.66 -8.86 17.81
CA LYS A 82 1.62 -9.28 16.81
C LYS A 82 0.92 -9.50 15.46
N ASP A 83 -0.18 -10.26 15.44
CA ASP A 83 -0.95 -10.54 14.22
C ASP A 83 -1.49 -9.25 13.59
N LYS A 84 -1.92 -8.28 14.42
CA LYS A 84 -2.37 -6.97 13.92
C LYS A 84 -1.25 -6.20 13.22
N LYS A 85 -0.04 -6.22 13.81
CA LYS A 85 1.14 -5.55 13.24
C LYS A 85 1.56 -6.21 11.94
N GLU A 86 1.64 -7.54 11.89
CA GLU A 86 2.02 -8.29 10.70
C GLU A 86 1.03 -8.08 9.55
N ARG A 87 -0.27 -8.07 9.82
CA ARG A 87 -1.30 -7.76 8.83
C ARG A 87 -1.22 -6.32 8.33
N LYS A 88 -0.94 -5.37 9.23
CA LYS A 88 -0.75 -3.96 8.86
C LYS A 88 0.48 -3.81 7.97
N HIS A 89 1.57 -4.50 8.30
CA HIS A 89 2.79 -4.57 7.49
C HIS A 89 2.48 -5.06 6.07
N ALA A 90 1.88 -6.25 5.96
CA ALA A 90 1.50 -6.82 4.68
C ALA A 90 0.55 -5.93 3.86
N ALA A 91 -0.39 -5.26 4.54
CA ALA A 91 -1.31 -4.34 3.86
C ALA A 91 -0.58 -3.12 3.26
N ILE A 92 0.38 -2.54 3.98
CA ILE A 92 1.20 -1.42 3.46
C ILE A 92 2.07 -1.89 2.29
N GLN A 93 2.73 -3.05 2.41
CA GLN A 93 3.52 -3.62 1.30
C GLN A 93 2.65 -3.87 0.06
N GLY A 94 1.46 -4.46 0.23
CA GLY A 94 0.53 -4.70 -0.87
C GLY A 94 0.09 -3.41 -1.58
N MET A 95 -0.17 -2.34 -0.81
CA MET A 95 -0.47 -1.03 -1.37
C MET A 95 0.70 -0.46 -2.18
N LEU A 96 1.93 -0.54 -1.63
CA LEU A 96 3.13 -0.08 -2.33
C LEU A 96 3.38 -0.86 -3.63
N LEU A 97 3.16 -2.19 -3.64
CA LEU A 97 3.25 -3.00 -4.85
C LEU A 97 2.22 -2.55 -5.90
N GLU A 98 0.96 -2.38 -5.50
CA GLU A 98 -0.09 -1.92 -6.42
C GLU A 98 0.17 -0.49 -6.93
N ILE A 99 0.67 0.43 -6.09
CA ILE A 99 1.07 1.78 -6.52
C ILE A 99 2.18 1.66 -7.58
N GLY A 100 3.25 0.92 -7.31
CA GLY A 100 4.37 0.73 -8.23
C GLY A 100 3.93 0.16 -9.57
N ASN A 101 3.09 -0.88 -9.56
CA ASN A 101 2.54 -1.50 -10.77
C ASN A 101 1.68 -0.53 -11.63
N HIS A 102 1.31 0.65 -11.10
CA HIS A 102 0.54 1.66 -11.82
C HIS A 102 1.34 2.93 -12.15
N GLN A 103 2.57 3.05 -11.66
CA GLN A 103 3.46 4.16 -12.02
C GLN A 103 4.05 3.93 -13.42
N LYS A 104 4.09 5.01 -14.24
CA LYS A 104 4.61 4.91 -15.61
C LYS A 104 6.11 4.63 -15.69
N ASP A 105 6.85 5.17 -14.72
CA ASP A 105 8.31 5.11 -14.68
C ASP A 105 8.82 3.86 -13.96
N ILE A 106 7.92 3.01 -13.45
CA ILE A 106 8.22 1.75 -12.79
C ILE A 106 7.87 0.61 -13.73
N SER A 107 8.87 -0.17 -14.08
CA SER A 107 8.72 -1.36 -14.93
C SER A 107 8.32 -2.58 -14.10
N ASP A 108 8.99 -2.77 -12.98
CA ASP A 108 8.83 -3.97 -12.16
C ASP A 108 8.80 -3.67 -10.68
N THR A 109 8.16 -4.56 -9.93
CA THR A 109 8.08 -4.53 -8.47
C THR A 109 8.53 -5.86 -7.86
N TYR A 110 9.08 -5.79 -6.65
CA TYR A 110 9.53 -6.95 -5.89
C TYR A 110 9.15 -6.81 -4.42
N THR A 111 8.94 -7.92 -3.73
CA THR A 111 8.85 -8.02 -2.28
C THR A 111 9.53 -9.27 -1.76
N ASN A 112 10.11 -9.17 -0.55
CA ASN A 112 10.62 -10.32 0.19
C ASN A 112 9.48 -11.16 0.78
N ASP A 113 8.43 -10.53 1.25
CA ASP A 113 7.32 -11.11 2.02
C ASP A 113 6.22 -11.77 1.17
N LYS A 114 6.61 -12.66 0.26
CA LYS A 114 5.76 -13.22 -0.80
C LYS A 114 4.52 -13.97 -0.33
N LYS A 115 4.55 -14.57 0.87
CA LYS A 115 3.49 -15.43 1.38
C LYS A 115 2.33 -14.67 2.01
N TRP A 116 2.54 -13.44 2.42
CA TRP A 116 1.50 -12.62 3.04
C TRP A 116 0.38 -12.27 2.07
N ILE A 117 -0.79 -12.01 2.60
CA ILE A 117 -2.01 -11.78 1.82
C ILE A 117 -2.42 -10.31 1.93
N PHE A 118 -2.71 -9.73 0.78
CA PHE A 118 -3.34 -8.43 0.62
C PHE A 118 -4.51 -8.56 -0.37
N GLU A 119 -5.72 -8.17 0.02
CA GLU A 119 -6.94 -8.22 -0.83
C GLU A 119 -7.13 -9.55 -1.58
N ASN A 120 -7.07 -10.68 -0.90
CA ASN A 120 -7.22 -12.02 -1.47
C ASN A 120 -6.11 -12.47 -2.46
N LYS A 121 -4.98 -11.76 -2.51
CA LYS A 121 -3.80 -12.14 -3.30
C LYS A 121 -2.59 -12.22 -2.39
N THR A 122 -1.65 -13.11 -2.70
CA THR A 122 -0.36 -13.10 -2.03
C THR A 122 0.48 -11.92 -2.53
N LEU A 123 1.32 -11.34 -1.68
CA LEU A 123 2.23 -10.26 -2.10
C LEU A 123 3.14 -10.71 -3.25
N GLY A 124 3.58 -11.97 -3.22
CA GLY A 124 4.36 -12.56 -4.31
C GLY A 124 3.61 -12.63 -5.66
N SER A 125 2.27 -12.71 -5.65
CA SER A 125 1.45 -12.65 -6.87
C SER A 125 1.14 -11.23 -7.32
N LEU A 126 1.30 -10.25 -6.44
CA LEU A 126 1.19 -8.83 -6.78
C LEU A 126 2.50 -8.29 -7.35
N ALA A 127 3.63 -8.75 -6.82
CA ALA A 127 4.96 -8.40 -7.34
C ALA A 127 5.16 -8.97 -8.74
N THR A 128 5.79 -8.21 -9.63
CA THR A 128 6.07 -8.65 -11.00
C THR A 128 7.33 -9.53 -11.06
N LEU A 129 8.28 -9.31 -10.14
CA LEU A 129 9.51 -10.10 -10.03
C LEU A 129 9.47 -11.06 -8.85
N GLN A 130 9.95 -12.28 -9.08
CA GLN A 130 10.12 -13.29 -8.03
C GLN A 130 11.52 -13.28 -7.40
N LYS A 131 12.48 -12.64 -8.05
CA LYS A 131 13.84 -12.45 -7.56
C LYS A 131 14.32 -11.07 -7.93
N VAL A 132 15.19 -10.51 -7.11
CA VAL A 132 15.88 -9.26 -7.42
C VAL A 132 16.81 -9.50 -8.62
N PRO A 133 16.78 -8.65 -9.65
CA PRO A 133 17.70 -8.72 -10.79
C PRO A 133 19.16 -8.55 -10.36
N LEU A 134 20.09 -9.15 -11.10
CA LEU A 134 21.52 -8.99 -10.87
C LEU A 134 21.99 -7.65 -11.49
N PHE A 135 21.88 -6.56 -10.73
CA PHE A 135 22.29 -5.21 -11.15
C PHE A 135 23.63 -4.75 -10.53
N THR A 136 24.14 -5.50 -9.55
CA THR A 136 25.40 -5.25 -8.83
C THR A 136 26.00 -6.56 -8.36
N PHE A 137 27.03 -6.52 -7.48
CA PHE A 137 27.63 -7.71 -6.90
C PHE A 137 26.60 -8.60 -6.21
N GLU A 138 26.67 -9.90 -6.47
CA GLU A 138 25.68 -10.87 -6.01
C GLU A 138 25.49 -10.86 -4.49
N HIS A 139 26.57 -10.71 -3.70
CA HIS A 139 26.50 -10.66 -2.25
C HIS A 139 25.72 -9.45 -1.73
N ILE A 140 25.79 -8.29 -2.38
CA ILE A 140 24.97 -7.11 -2.01
C ILE A 140 23.49 -7.42 -2.19
N ILE A 141 23.15 -8.14 -3.27
CA ILE A 141 21.77 -8.52 -3.56
C ILE A 141 21.29 -9.58 -2.57
N THR A 142 22.03 -10.67 -2.40
CA THR A 142 21.61 -11.82 -1.59
C THR A 142 21.58 -11.54 -0.11
N ASP A 143 22.54 -10.76 0.39
CA ASP A 143 22.75 -10.57 1.83
C ASP A 143 22.03 -9.31 2.36
N SER A 144 21.55 -8.42 1.49
CA SER A 144 20.90 -7.17 1.88
C SER A 144 19.66 -6.85 1.05
N VAL A 145 19.80 -6.52 -0.23
CA VAL A 145 18.72 -5.94 -1.07
C VAL A 145 17.52 -6.87 -1.20
N SER A 146 17.75 -8.19 -1.29
CA SER A 146 16.67 -9.19 -1.41
C SER A 146 15.76 -9.26 -0.18
N PHE A 147 16.19 -8.71 0.96
CA PHE A 147 15.40 -8.63 2.19
C PHE A 147 14.61 -7.32 2.33
N ALA A 148 14.63 -6.47 1.32
CA ALA A 148 13.81 -5.27 1.34
C ALA A 148 12.32 -5.59 1.24
N ASP A 149 11.50 -4.83 1.95
CA ASP A 149 10.06 -5.03 2.00
C ASP A 149 9.41 -4.84 0.64
N VAL A 150 9.69 -3.72 -0.03
CA VAL A 150 9.24 -3.47 -1.40
C VAL A 150 10.31 -2.73 -2.19
N ILE A 151 10.54 -3.18 -3.43
CA ILE A 151 11.44 -2.52 -4.38
C ILE A 151 10.67 -2.22 -5.66
N TRP A 152 10.87 -1.01 -6.18
CA TRP A 152 10.44 -0.60 -7.52
C TRP A 152 11.64 -0.48 -8.44
N PHE A 153 11.57 -1.11 -9.59
CA PHE A 153 12.63 -1.11 -10.60
C PHE A 153 12.23 -0.29 -11.83
N ASN A 154 13.19 0.38 -12.43
CA ASN A 154 13.02 1.00 -13.73
C ASN A 154 13.15 -0.01 -14.88
N GLU A 155 12.93 0.43 -16.12
CA GLU A 155 13.02 -0.40 -17.32
C GLU A 155 14.40 -1.08 -17.56
N ARG A 156 15.46 -0.52 -16.94
CA ARG A 156 16.81 -1.08 -16.98
C ARG A 156 17.12 -2.04 -15.84
N GLN A 157 16.10 -2.39 -15.05
CA GLN A 157 16.19 -3.25 -13.88
C GLN A 157 17.08 -2.73 -12.75
N PHE A 158 17.34 -1.41 -12.68
CA PHE A 158 17.96 -0.80 -11.51
C PHE A 158 16.91 -0.44 -10.47
N PRO A 159 17.20 -0.59 -9.15
CA PRO A 159 16.30 -0.18 -8.09
C PRO A 159 16.13 1.34 -8.10
N GLN A 160 14.94 1.79 -8.41
CA GLN A 160 14.59 3.22 -8.43
C GLN A 160 14.12 3.70 -7.06
N VAL A 161 13.32 2.86 -6.38
CA VAL A 161 12.80 3.14 -5.04
C VAL A 161 12.82 1.89 -4.19
N ILE A 162 13.22 2.03 -2.93
CA ILE A 162 13.15 0.97 -1.92
C ILE A 162 12.35 1.46 -0.72
N PHE A 163 11.45 0.63 -0.23
CA PHE A 163 10.65 0.89 0.95
C PHE A 163 10.94 -0.15 2.04
N GLU A 164 11.08 0.33 3.27
CA GLU A 164 11.12 -0.47 4.50
C GLU A 164 9.94 -0.06 5.39
N VAL A 165 9.11 -1.01 5.76
CA VAL A 165 7.89 -0.79 6.55
C VAL A 165 8.17 -1.10 8.02
N GLU A 166 8.28 -0.08 8.85
CA GLU A 166 8.75 -0.19 10.22
C GLU A 166 7.65 0.05 11.26
N HIS A 167 7.30 -0.96 12.04
CA HIS A 167 6.27 -0.84 13.08
C HIS A 167 6.81 -0.57 14.50
N SER A 168 7.83 -1.32 14.91
CA SER A 168 8.31 -1.29 16.30
C SER A 168 9.83 -1.33 16.43
N THR A 169 10.53 -1.75 15.38
CA THR A 169 11.98 -1.89 15.33
C THR A 169 12.69 -0.55 15.20
N ASP A 170 13.98 -0.56 15.26
CA ASP A 170 14.79 0.62 14.98
C ASP A 170 14.90 0.84 13.47
N PHE A 171 14.89 2.08 13.02
CA PHE A 171 15.15 2.42 11.61
C PHE A 171 16.57 2.08 11.18
N ARG A 172 17.44 1.76 12.12
CA ARG A 172 18.85 1.47 11.88
C ARG A 172 19.07 0.34 10.88
N ASP A 173 18.30 -0.74 10.98
CA ASP A 173 18.45 -1.89 10.10
C ASP A 173 18.05 -1.53 8.65
N ALA A 174 17.02 -0.70 8.49
CA ALA A 174 16.66 -0.14 7.19
C ALA A 174 17.80 0.71 6.60
N PHE A 175 18.38 1.60 7.40
CA PHE A 175 19.48 2.46 6.96
C PHE A 175 20.74 1.66 6.59
N ILE A 176 21.05 0.58 7.30
CA ILE A 176 22.16 -0.31 6.95
C ILE A 176 21.94 -0.91 5.54
N LYS A 177 20.74 -1.43 5.27
CA LYS A 177 20.39 -1.93 3.92
C LYS A 177 20.50 -0.84 2.85
N PHE A 178 20.07 0.38 3.15
CA PHE A 178 20.14 1.51 2.22
C PHE A 178 21.58 1.91 1.90
N MET A 179 22.49 1.79 2.88
CA MET A 179 23.92 2.08 2.69
C MET A 179 24.60 1.13 1.69
N GLU A 180 24.13 -0.12 1.56
CA GLU A 180 24.63 -1.05 0.54
C GLU A 180 24.39 -0.54 -0.89
N LEU A 181 23.49 0.43 -1.05
CA LEU A 181 23.16 1.05 -2.33
C LEU A 181 23.53 2.54 -2.40
N GLN A 182 24.49 2.97 -1.57
CA GLN A 182 24.91 4.37 -1.54
C GLN A 182 25.43 4.92 -2.89
N ASP A 183 25.95 4.05 -3.74
CA ASP A 183 26.49 4.40 -5.07
C ASP A 183 25.43 4.48 -6.17
N PHE A 184 24.19 4.05 -5.89
CA PHE A 184 23.09 4.09 -6.82
C PHE A 184 22.22 5.34 -6.63
N GLN A 185 21.49 5.74 -7.66
CA GLN A 185 20.54 6.86 -7.59
C GLN A 185 19.17 6.43 -7.02
N THR A 186 19.18 5.41 -6.17
CA THR A 186 17.98 4.87 -5.53
C THR A 186 17.44 5.86 -4.48
N ARG A 187 16.14 6.07 -4.45
CA ARG A 187 15.44 6.74 -3.34
C ARG A 187 14.97 5.71 -2.32
N PHE A 188 15.02 6.07 -1.07
CA PHE A 188 14.71 5.20 0.05
C PHE A 188 13.59 5.79 0.90
N TYR A 189 12.66 4.97 1.31
CA TYR A 189 11.57 5.38 2.19
C TYR A 189 11.44 4.45 3.39
N CYS A 190 11.46 5.03 4.59
CA CYS A 190 10.97 4.35 5.78
C CYS A 190 9.50 4.67 5.96
N VAL A 191 8.66 3.63 5.97
CA VAL A 191 7.20 3.77 6.08
C VAL A 191 6.77 3.38 7.48
N SER A 192 6.17 4.30 8.23
CA SER A 192 5.82 4.04 9.62
C SER A 192 4.64 4.90 10.10
N ASP A 193 4.26 4.73 11.37
CA ASP A 193 3.33 5.63 12.04
C ASP A 193 3.96 7.02 12.24
N ASN A 194 3.14 8.07 12.12
CA ASN A 194 3.64 9.44 12.20
C ASN A 194 4.31 9.78 13.55
N ASN A 195 3.92 9.12 14.63
CA ASN A 195 4.51 9.30 15.96
C ASN A 195 5.98 8.85 16.05
N ARG A 196 6.49 8.18 15.01
CA ARG A 196 7.88 7.69 14.94
C ARG A 196 8.80 8.58 14.11
N ARG A 197 8.29 9.68 13.57
CA ARG A 197 9.07 10.61 12.74
C ARG A 197 10.31 11.14 13.45
N ASP A 198 10.19 11.53 14.72
CA ASP A 198 11.34 12.04 15.48
C ASP A 198 12.45 11.00 15.68
N LYS A 199 12.05 9.72 15.79
CA LYS A 199 13.02 8.63 15.87
C LYS A 199 13.74 8.41 14.54
N PHE A 200 13.00 8.49 13.43
CA PHE A 200 13.54 8.44 12.08
C PHE A 200 14.55 9.59 11.84
N GLU A 201 14.18 10.83 12.15
CA GLU A 201 15.05 11.99 11.93
C GLU A 201 16.34 11.88 12.76
N ARG A 202 16.27 11.38 13.98
CA ARG A 202 17.47 11.14 14.80
C ARG A 202 18.38 10.06 14.20
N GLU A 203 17.82 9.02 13.60
CA GLU A 203 18.61 7.98 12.94
C GLU A 203 19.23 8.52 11.66
N LYS A 204 18.44 9.19 10.82
CA LYS A 204 18.87 9.84 9.59
C LYS A 204 20.02 10.82 9.81
N GLY A 205 19.99 11.57 10.91
CA GLY A 205 21.00 12.58 11.25
C GLY A 205 22.37 12.03 11.71
N LYS A 206 22.53 10.71 11.82
CA LYS A 206 23.82 10.13 12.19
C LYS A 206 24.83 10.23 11.04
N SER A 207 26.07 10.61 11.36
CA SER A 207 27.15 10.77 10.36
C SER A 207 27.41 9.53 9.52
N ALA A 208 27.16 8.33 10.10
CA ALA A 208 27.31 7.07 9.40
C ALA A 208 26.40 6.94 8.16
N PHE A 209 25.29 7.67 8.11
CA PHE A 209 24.30 7.62 7.03
C PHE A 209 24.35 8.85 6.11
N SER A 210 25.37 9.70 6.28
CA SER A 210 25.54 10.91 5.46
C SER A 210 25.57 10.66 3.95
N PRO A 211 26.11 9.55 3.40
CA PRO A 211 26.12 9.32 1.95
C PRO A 211 24.73 9.17 1.32
N ILE A 212 23.74 8.80 2.11
CA ILE A 212 22.36 8.59 1.63
C ILE A 212 21.38 9.63 2.16
N TYR A 213 21.84 10.62 2.95
CA TYR A 213 21.00 11.56 3.69
C TYR A 213 19.92 12.23 2.83
N ASP A 214 20.28 12.75 1.66
CA ASP A 214 19.35 13.48 0.77
C ASP A 214 18.42 12.56 -0.04
N ARG A 215 18.57 11.25 0.10
CA ARG A 215 17.82 10.24 -0.65
C ARG A 215 16.90 9.38 0.23
N VAL A 216 16.93 9.59 1.55
CA VAL A 216 16.07 8.85 2.50
C VAL A 216 14.99 9.77 3.02
N ASP A 217 13.74 9.36 2.87
CA ASP A 217 12.57 10.09 3.31
C ASP A 217 11.64 9.22 4.18
N PHE A 218 10.75 9.88 4.92
CA PHE A 218 9.75 9.24 5.78
C PHE A 218 8.37 9.37 5.19
N LEU A 219 7.67 8.25 5.07
CA LEU A 219 6.25 8.20 4.70
C LEU A 219 5.41 7.69 5.87
N THR A 220 4.26 8.30 6.07
CA THR A 220 3.27 7.76 7.00
C THR A 220 2.41 6.68 6.34
N TYR A 221 1.85 5.77 7.14
CA TYR A 221 0.87 4.81 6.65
C TYR A 221 -0.33 5.49 5.98
N GLU A 222 -0.74 6.66 6.49
CA GLU A 222 -1.84 7.44 5.92
C GLU A 222 -1.49 7.98 4.53
N GLN A 223 -0.26 8.46 4.34
CA GLN A 223 0.22 8.89 3.01
C GLN A 223 0.20 7.75 2.00
N VAL A 224 0.76 6.58 2.36
CA VAL A 224 0.73 5.40 1.48
C VAL A 224 -0.71 5.01 1.13
N GLN A 225 -1.63 5.06 2.09
CA GLN A 225 -3.02 4.76 1.84
C GLN A 225 -3.67 5.76 0.88
N ASN A 226 -3.44 7.07 1.07
CA ASN A 226 -3.97 8.10 0.19
C ASN A 226 -3.43 7.97 -1.25
N ASP A 227 -2.14 7.65 -1.38
CA ASP A 227 -1.50 7.40 -2.67
C ASP A 227 -2.08 6.16 -3.35
N TYR A 228 -2.31 5.08 -2.59
CA TYR A 228 -2.95 3.87 -3.07
C TYR A 228 -4.38 4.14 -3.57
N GLU A 229 -5.21 4.82 -2.77
CA GLU A 229 -6.57 5.20 -3.16
C GLU A 229 -6.56 6.07 -4.44
N SER A 230 -5.58 6.97 -4.57
CA SER A 230 -5.41 7.82 -5.75
C SER A 230 -4.96 7.03 -6.99
N ALA A 231 -4.06 6.06 -6.82
CA ALA A 231 -3.60 5.19 -7.91
C ALA A 231 -4.75 4.31 -8.45
N ILE A 232 -5.58 3.76 -7.54
CA ILE A 232 -6.76 2.99 -7.92
C ILE A 232 -7.75 3.86 -8.70
N LYS A 233 -8.05 5.08 -8.24
CA LYS A 233 -8.93 6.00 -8.93
C LYS A 233 -8.48 6.23 -10.36
N LYS A 234 -7.21 6.55 -10.58
CA LYS A 234 -6.64 6.77 -11.92
C LYS A 234 -6.81 5.56 -12.84
N LYS A 235 -6.78 4.33 -12.30
CA LYS A 235 -6.97 3.10 -13.09
C LYS A 235 -8.40 2.96 -13.61
N PHE A 236 -9.40 3.35 -12.83
CA PHE A 236 -10.82 3.16 -13.16
C PHE A 236 -11.48 4.35 -13.86
N ILE A 237 -10.80 5.51 -13.91
CA ILE A 237 -11.30 6.73 -14.55
C ILE A 237 -10.72 6.92 -15.98
N LYS A 238 -10.00 5.98 -16.53
CA LYS A 238 -9.63 6.04 -17.96
C LYS A 238 -10.87 5.78 -18.79
N TYR A 239 -11.40 6.89 -19.33
CA TYR A 239 -12.41 6.91 -20.40
C TYR A 239 -11.83 6.36 -21.70
#